data_548c22a3b4cc3ba0ac2f15ff9e484ffe
#
_entry.id   548c22a3b4cc3ba0ac2f15ff9e484ffe
#
_cell.length_a   1.000
_cell.length_b   1.000
_cell.length_c   1.000
_cell.angle_alpha   90.00
_cell.angle_beta   90.00
_cell.angle_gamma   90.00
#
_symmetry.space_group_name_H-M   'P 1'
#
loop_
_entity.id
_entity.type
_entity.pdbx_description
1 polymer ?
#
loop_
_entity_poly.entity_id
_entity_poly.type
_entity_poly.pdbx_seq_one_letter_code
_entity_poly.pdbx_strand_id
1 'polypeptide(L)'
;MTHFTKILLITGLTLLSHLATGTIAAADDMEQWPIGVIARFDDHGTGLPFDKAMEIGVSVIQLKVPVVENRTEENAQFILETLKKNGVTLTCVVSGFAGESYATIPIVRETVGLVPEKTRRERFEDFKSVSDFAKRLEAPSVQFHLGFVPEDTESQDYRDVVQITRDACDHVFENGQWLNLETGQETGPALLQFIRDVNRLNLHVNFDPANMILYGCGEPNEALQIVGTFVRSTHCKDARWSSNPGQQWGEEVLFGTGDVNVGLFLKTLREVGYDGPLIIERENKESPAKQYEEIRKTIEYLKQLRAKVFNRPF
;
A
#
# COMPACT_ATOMS: atom_id res chain seq x y z
N MET A 1 -4.55 -32.62 78.44
CA MET A 1 -5.95 -32.72 77.98
C MET A 1 -6.56 -31.36 78.23
N THR A 2 -6.70 -30.55 77.27
CA THR A 2 -7.68 -29.44 77.16
C THR A 2 -7.46 -28.73 75.81
N HIS A 3 -8.45 -28.86 74.96
CA HIS A 3 -8.52 -28.19 73.69
C HIS A 3 -8.81 -26.68 73.84
N PHE A 4 -8.01 -25.84 73.19
CA PHE A 4 -8.34 -24.42 72.99
C PHE A 4 -8.70 -24.22 71.54
N THR A 5 -9.99 -23.98 71.28
CA THR A 5 -10.53 -23.59 70.00
C THR A 5 -10.33 -22.08 69.85
N LYS A 6 -9.56 -21.67 68.85
CA LYS A 6 -9.46 -20.23 68.49
C LYS A 6 -10.50 -19.89 67.41
N ILE A 7 -11.41 -19.00 67.80
CA ILE A 7 -12.39 -18.38 66.92
C ILE A 7 -11.65 -17.29 66.13
N LEU A 8 -11.65 -17.38 64.81
CA LEU A 8 -11.13 -16.35 63.90
C LEU A 8 -12.29 -15.47 63.44
N LEU A 9 -12.30 -14.21 63.92
CA LEU A 9 -13.20 -13.16 63.39
C LEU A 9 -12.71 -12.73 62.02
N ILE A 10 -13.51 -12.97 60.98
CA ILE A 10 -13.30 -12.39 59.65
C ILE A 10 -14.13 -11.14 59.55
N THR A 11 -13.45 -9.97 59.63
CA THR A 11 -14.05 -8.67 59.29
C THR A 11 -14.10 -8.53 57.79
N GLY A 12 -15.31 -8.54 57.25
CA GLY A 12 -15.57 -8.32 55.83
C GLY A 12 -15.26 -6.88 55.43
N LEU A 13 -14.27 -6.69 54.59
CA LEU A 13 -14.01 -5.44 53.88
C LEU A 13 -14.75 -5.47 52.55
N THR A 14 -15.90 -4.80 52.49
CA THR A 14 -16.62 -4.57 51.24
C THR A 14 -15.87 -3.55 50.41
N LEU A 15 -15.09 -4.03 49.40
CA LEU A 15 -14.59 -3.18 48.35
C LEU A 15 -15.75 -2.89 47.35
N LEU A 16 -16.26 -1.67 47.39
CA LEU A 16 -17.07 -1.15 46.29
C LEU A 16 -16.17 -0.96 45.07
N SER A 17 -16.24 -1.90 44.14
CA SER A 17 -15.69 -1.72 42.78
C SER A 17 -16.59 -0.74 42.02
N HIS A 18 -16.16 0.51 41.91
CA HIS A 18 -16.67 1.40 40.87
C HIS A 18 -16.18 0.87 39.53
N LEU A 19 -17.02 0.07 38.87
CA LEU A 19 -16.92 -0.16 37.44
C LEU A 19 -17.20 1.18 36.76
N ALA A 20 -16.12 1.88 36.41
CA ALA A 20 -16.20 2.93 35.43
C ALA A 20 -16.60 2.23 34.12
N THR A 21 -17.89 2.34 33.78
CA THR A 21 -18.37 2.11 32.42
C THR A 21 -17.83 3.24 31.56
N GLY A 22 -16.52 3.17 31.25
CA GLY A 22 -15.97 3.85 30.11
C GLY A 22 -16.67 3.25 28.91
N THR A 23 -17.62 3.97 28.34
CA THR A 23 -18.09 3.75 27.00
C THR A 23 -16.83 3.68 26.13
N ILE A 24 -16.50 2.47 25.68
CA ILE A 24 -15.64 2.27 24.52
C ILE A 24 -16.46 2.90 23.37
N ALA A 25 -16.22 4.21 23.17
CA ALA A 25 -16.72 4.89 21.99
C ALA A 25 -16.08 4.16 20.81
N ALA A 26 -16.92 3.46 20.16
CA ALA A 26 -16.94 2.89 18.86
C ALA A 26 -15.66 3.02 18.01
N ALA A 27 -15.01 1.88 17.84
CA ALA A 27 -14.26 1.57 16.61
C ALA A 27 -15.21 1.43 15.39
N ASP A 28 -16.45 1.87 15.50
CA ASP A 28 -17.53 1.65 14.52
C ASP A 28 -17.70 2.79 13.50
N ASP A 29 -16.90 3.86 13.57
CA ASP A 29 -17.02 5.00 12.65
C ASP A 29 -15.89 5.08 11.59
N MET A 30 -14.98 4.12 11.57
CA MET A 30 -14.03 4.04 10.45
C MET A 30 -14.75 3.44 9.24
N GLU A 31 -14.92 4.23 8.20
CA GLU A 31 -15.47 3.79 6.93
C GLU A 31 -14.70 2.55 6.41
N GLN A 32 -15.38 1.40 6.30
CA GLN A 32 -14.75 0.19 5.77
C GLN A 32 -14.24 0.47 4.35
N TRP A 33 -12.95 0.16 4.11
CA TRP A 33 -12.26 0.46 2.86
C TRP A 33 -12.37 1.94 2.46
N PRO A 34 -11.75 2.85 3.20
CA PRO A 34 -11.75 4.27 2.85
C PRO A 34 -11.18 4.45 1.43
N ILE A 35 -11.83 5.31 0.65
CA ILE A 35 -11.42 5.59 -0.72
C ILE A 35 -10.43 6.75 -0.72
N GLY A 36 -9.31 6.55 -1.40
CA GLY A 36 -8.25 7.53 -1.51
C GLY A 36 -7.67 7.67 -2.91
N VAL A 37 -6.68 8.53 -3.01
CA VAL A 37 -5.94 8.81 -4.25
C VAL A 37 -4.44 8.88 -3.98
N ILE A 38 -3.63 8.72 -5.02
CA ILE A 38 -2.22 9.11 -4.96
C ILE A 38 -2.13 10.63 -5.17
N ALA A 39 -1.45 11.31 -4.24
CA ALA A 39 -1.13 12.72 -4.31
C ALA A 39 0.37 12.93 -4.55
N ARG A 40 0.77 14.01 -5.20
CA ARG A 40 2.16 14.45 -5.34
C ARG A 40 2.34 15.86 -4.79
N PHE A 41 3.39 16.07 -4.02
CA PHE A 41 3.68 17.34 -3.38
C PHE A 41 4.35 18.35 -4.33
N ASP A 42 5.21 17.86 -5.21
CA ASP A 42 5.89 18.63 -6.24
C ASP A 42 5.52 18.11 -7.64
N ASP A 43 6.15 18.65 -8.68
CA ASP A 43 5.87 18.22 -10.07
C ASP A 43 6.53 16.89 -10.46
N HIS A 44 7.08 16.17 -9.48
CA HIS A 44 7.74 14.89 -9.70
C HIS A 44 6.77 13.71 -9.48
N GLY A 45 6.77 12.77 -10.44
CA GLY A 45 6.01 11.52 -10.35
C GLY A 45 4.54 11.63 -10.73
N THR A 46 3.81 10.54 -10.45
CA THR A 46 2.39 10.37 -10.76
C THR A 46 1.51 10.86 -9.61
N GLY A 47 0.21 10.91 -9.84
CA GLY A 47 -0.79 11.32 -8.85
C GLY A 47 -1.33 12.72 -9.06
N LEU A 48 -2.35 13.07 -8.29
CA LEU A 48 -2.92 14.42 -8.29
C LEU A 48 -1.98 15.42 -7.61
N PRO A 49 -1.90 16.67 -8.08
CA PRO A 49 -1.33 17.76 -7.29
C PRO A 49 -1.92 17.79 -5.88
N PHE A 50 -1.10 18.05 -4.87
CA PHE A 50 -1.48 17.92 -3.45
C PHE A 50 -2.72 18.74 -3.08
N ASP A 51 -2.83 19.97 -3.58
CA ASP A 51 -4.00 20.82 -3.42
C ASP A 51 -5.26 20.18 -4.02
N LYS A 52 -5.16 19.60 -5.22
CA LYS A 52 -6.25 18.92 -5.90
C LYS A 52 -6.68 17.62 -5.20
N ALA A 53 -5.74 16.91 -4.60
CA ALA A 53 -6.06 15.77 -3.77
C ALA A 53 -6.85 16.16 -2.51
N MET A 54 -6.58 17.34 -1.93
CA MET A 54 -7.36 17.87 -0.80
C MET A 54 -8.77 18.30 -1.20
N GLU A 55 -8.95 18.81 -2.43
CA GLU A 55 -10.24 19.27 -2.95
C GLU A 55 -11.17 18.15 -3.42
N ILE A 56 -10.63 16.96 -3.75
CA ILE A 56 -11.40 15.90 -4.43
C ILE A 56 -12.40 15.18 -3.51
N GLY A 57 -12.28 15.34 -2.20
CA GLY A 57 -13.25 14.82 -1.23
C GLY A 57 -13.00 13.36 -0.82
N VAL A 58 -11.73 12.93 -0.74
CA VAL A 58 -11.32 11.64 -0.19
C VAL A 58 -10.88 11.78 1.27
N SER A 59 -10.95 10.68 2.04
CA SER A 59 -10.56 10.65 3.45
C SER A 59 -9.12 10.17 3.68
N VAL A 60 -8.51 9.55 2.69
CA VAL A 60 -7.14 9.01 2.77
C VAL A 60 -6.36 9.31 1.49
N ILE A 61 -5.03 9.40 1.62
CA ILE A 61 -4.13 9.48 0.47
C ILE A 61 -2.91 8.58 0.65
N GLN A 62 -2.28 8.23 -0.48
CA GLN A 62 -0.88 7.91 -0.55
C GLN A 62 -0.13 9.13 -1.12
N LEU A 63 1.06 9.40 -0.62
CA LEU A 63 1.85 10.53 -1.08
C LEU A 63 3.06 10.05 -1.87
N LYS A 64 3.14 10.44 -3.14
CA LYS A 64 4.37 10.27 -3.92
C LYS A 64 5.49 11.06 -3.24
N VAL A 65 6.59 10.38 -2.94
CA VAL A 65 7.74 11.02 -2.28
C VAL A 65 8.24 12.21 -3.13
N PRO A 66 8.45 13.38 -2.54
CA PRO A 66 9.02 14.50 -3.27
C PRO A 66 10.50 14.27 -3.59
N VAL A 67 11.04 15.08 -4.50
CA VAL A 67 12.48 15.11 -4.75
C VAL A 67 13.27 15.39 -3.48
N VAL A 68 14.53 14.96 -3.44
CA VAL A 68 15.37 14.99 -2.21
C VAL A 68 15.40 16.38 -1.58
N GLU A 69 15.50 17.43 -2.39
CA GLU A 69 15.54 18.83 -1.96
C GLU A 69 14.26 19.27 -1.22
N ASN A 70 13.14 18.62 -1.50
CA ASN A 70 11.84 18.90 -0.90
C ASN A 70 11.52 18.01 0.32
N ARG A 71 12.37 17.05 0.68
CA ARG A 71 12.21 16.19 1.87
C ARG A 71 12.66 16.91 3.16
N THR A 72 12.27 18.18 3.32
CA THR A 72 12.64 19.04 4.46
C THR A 72 11.66 18.89 5.62
N GLU A 73 12.09 19.33 6.81
CA GLU A 73 11.22 19.40 7.99
C GLU A 73 10.07 20.39 7.78
N GLU A 74 10.34 21.54 7.13
CA GLU A 74 9.34 22.56 6.83
C GLU A 74 8.22 22.00 5.93
N ASN A 75 8.60 21.29 4.86
CA ASN A 75 7.62 20.66 3.96
C ASN A 75 6.86 19.53 4.66
N ALA A 76 7.51 18.74 5.52
CA ALA A 76 6.83 17.71 6.31
C ALA A 76 5.76 18.33 7.21
N GLN A 77 6.09 19.40 7.92
CA GLN A 77 5.17 20.13 8.76
C GLN A 77 3.98 20.71 7.96
N PHE A 78 4.27 21.36 6.83
CA PHE A 78 3.23 21.89 5.94
C PHE A 78 2.27 20.81 5.45
N ILE A 79 2.79 19.65 5.05
CA ILE A 79 1.98 18.51 4.61
C ILE A 79 1.09 18.03 5.76
N LEU A 80 1.64 17.80 6.94
CA LEU A 80 0.89 17.36 8.13
C LEU A 80 -0.23 18.32 8.52
N GLU A 81 0.06 19.62 8.57
CA GLU A 81 -0.93 20.65 8.90
C GLU A 81 -2.04 20.70 7.86
N THR A 82 -1.69 20.57 6.57
CA THR A 82 -2.66 20.56 5.48
C THR A 82 -3.56 19.34 5.53
N LEU A 83 -2.99 18.14 5.76
CA LEU A 83 -3.75 16.91 5.93
C LEU A 83 -4.72 17.02 7.12
N LYS A 84 -4.24 17.47 8.27
CA LYS A 84 -5.04 17.68 9.47
C LYS A 84 -6.17 18.68 9.24
N LYS A 85 -5.89 19.79 8.60
CA LYS A 85 -6.89 20.84 8.27
C LYS A 85 -8.02 20.29 7.41
N ASN A 86 -7.72 19.36 6.49
CA ASN A 86 -8.69 18.79 5.56
C ASN A 86 -9.31 17.48 6.06
N GLY A 87 -8.89 16.97 7.24
CA GLY A 87 -9.37 15.69 7.78
C GLY A 87 -8.96 14.48 6.92
N VAL A 88 -7.81 14.57 6.24
CA VAL A 88 -7.29 13.51 5.36
C VAL A 88 -6.15 12.78 6.06
N THR A 89 -6.14 11.45 5.97
CA THR A 89 -5.09 10.61 6.56
C THR A 89 -4.10 10.14 5.51
N LEU A 90 -2.81 10.26 5.80
CA LEU A 90 -1.74 9.66 5.00
C LEU A 90 -1.59 8.18 5.36
N THR A 91 -1.70 7.30 4.37
CA THR A 91 -1.61 5.84 4.58
C THR A 91 -0.28 5.25 4.13
N CYS A 92 0.40 5.89 3.18
CA CYS A 92 1.66 5.40 2.64
C CYS A 92 2.45 6.53 1.94
N VAL A 93 3.77 6.46 1.98
CA VAL A 93 4.65 7.22 1.09
C VAL A 93 5.12 6.31 -0.04
N VAL A 94 4.84 6.72 -1.27
CA VAL A 94 5.18 5.97 -2.49
C VAL A 94 6.54 6.41 -3.00
N SER A 95 7.53 5.53 -2.94
CA SER A 95 8.86 5.76 -3.47
C SER A 95 8.95 5.48 -4.96
N GLY A 96 9.94 6.07 -5.59
CA GLY A 96 10.50 5.73 -6.89
C GLY A 96 11.95 6.19 -6.86
N PHE A 97 12.77 5.66 -7.76
CA PHE A 97 14.21 5.91 -7.72
C PHE A 97 14.69 6.66 -8.96
N ALA A 98 15.75 7.45 -8.78
CA ALA A 98 16.38 8.13 -9.90
C ALA A 98 16.82 7.12 -10.99
N GLY A 99 16.60 7.49 -12.26
CA GLY A 99 16.98 6.68 -13.42
C GLY A 99 16.05 5.50 -13.73
N GLU A 100 14.94 5.33 -13.03
CA GLU A 100 13.90 4.38 -13.44
C GLU A 100 13.27 4.79 -14.77
N SER A 101 13.00 3.82 -15.61
CA SER A 101 12.34 4.05 -16.89
C SER A 101 11.31 2.95 -17.19
N TYR A 102 10.11 3.39 -17.49
CA TYR A 102 8.97 2.54 -17.84
C TYR A 102 8.67 2.56 -19.35
N ALA A 103 9.67 2.88 -20.19
CA ALA A 103 9.48 3.00 -21.62
C ALA A 103 9.10 1.67 -22.29
N THR A 104 9.72 0.57 -21.89
CA THR A 104 9.41 -0.80 -22.35
C THR A 104 9.64 -1.80 -21.22
N ILE A 105 8.99 -2.98 -21.27
CA ILE A 105 9.17 -4.04 -20.27
C ILE A 105 10.65 -4.46 -20.11
N PRO A 106 11.44 -4.64 -21.18
CA PRO A 106 12.88 -4.90 -21.03
C PRO A 106 13.64 -3.79 -20.30
N ILE A 107 13.33 -2.51 -20.56
CA ILE A 107 13.96 -1.38 -19.86
C ILE A 107 13.57 -1.37 -18.37
N VAL A 108 12.33 -1.71 -18.03
CA VAL A 108 11.92 -1.88 -16.62
C VAL A 108 12.79 -2.92 -15.92
N ARG A 109 13.06 -4.07 -16.55
CA ARG A 109 13.94 -5.12 -15.99
C ARG A 109 15.34 -4.61 -15.66
N GLU A 110 15.84 -3.67 -16.44
CA GLU A 110 17.20 -3.13 -16.30
C GLU A 110 17.26 -1.93 -15.33
N THR A 111 16.13 -1.23 -15.10
CA THR A 111 16.18 0.09 -14.49
C THR A 111 15.29 0.29 -13.27
N VAL A 112 14.32 -0.59 -12.98
CA VAL A 112 13.33 -0.32 -11.91
C VAL A 112 13.68 -1.05 -10.61
N GLY A 113 13.48 -0.37 -9.50
CA GLY A 113 13.53 -0.90 -8.15
C GLY A 113 14.93 -1.20 -7.63
N LEU A 114 15.02 -2.18 -6.72
CA LEU A 114 16.27 -2.63 -6.09
C LEU A 114 16.86 -3.89 -6.74
N VAL A 115 16.18 -4.45 -7.76
CA VAL A 115 16.71 -5.63 -8.49
C VAL A 115 17.98 -5.31 -9.28
N PRO A 116 18.10 -4.18 -10.02
CA PRO A 116 19.30 -3.90 -10.81
C PRO A 116 20.54 -3.74 -9.90
N GLU A 117 21.52 -4.65 -10.05
CA GLU A 117 22.72 -4.71 -9.22
C GLU A 117 23.50 -3.38 -9.20
N LYS A 118 23.64 -2.74 -10.38
CA LYS A 118 24.45 -1.50 -10.53
C LYS A 118 23.94 -0.33 -9.71
N THR A 119 22.64 -0.23 -9.46
CA THR A 119 22.00 0.90 -8.76
C THR A 119 21.44 0.49 -7.40
N ARG A 120 21.43 -0.80 -7.07
CA ARG A 120 20.83 -1.38 -5.87
C ARG A 120 21.25 -0.68 -4.60
N ARG A 121 22.56 -0.50 -4.41
CA ARG A 121 23.10 0.11 -3.20
C ARG A 121 22.75 1.58 -3.05
N GLU A 122 22.91 2.36 -4.12
CA GLU A 122 22.57 3.79 -4.14
C GLU A 122 21.09 4.00 -3.87
N ARG A 123 20.23 3.23 -4.53
CA ARG A 123 18.77 3.28 -4.33
C ARG A 123 18.34 2.86 -2.95
N PHE A 124 19.02 1.91 -2.35
CA PHE A 124 18.76 1.53 -0.97
C PHE A 124 19.08 2.69 0.00
N GLU A 125 20.19 3.44 -0.23
CA GLU A 125 20.48 4.63 0.57
C GLU A 125 19.44 5.74 0.38
N ASP A 126 18.97 5.97 -0.86
CA ASP A 126 17.86 6.91 -1.10
C ASP A 126 16.56 6.42 -0.44
N PHE A 127 16.25 5.13 -0.50
CA PHE A 127 15.08 4.55 0.16
C PHE A 127 15.07 4.78 1.67
N LYS A 128 16.21 4.69 2.33
CA LYS A 128 16.31 5.05 3.75
C LYS A 128 15.90 6.49 3.99
N SER A 129 16.36 7.42 3.16
CA SER A 129 15.94 8.83 3.21
C SER A 129 14.43 9.00 2.99
N VAL A 130 13.82 8.20 2.11
CA VAL A 130 12.36 8.18 1.92
C VAL A 130 11.65 7.73 3.19
N SER A 131 12.09 6.62 3.79
CA SER A 131 11.51 6.12 5.04
C SER A 131 11.65 7.12 6.19
N ASP A 132 12.80 7.79 6.31
CA ASP A 132 13.03 8.82 7.32
C ASP A 132 12.14 10.06 7.11
N PHE A 133 11.89 10.43 5.86
CA PHE A 133 10.90 11.47 5.54
C PHE A 133 9.48 11.02 5.84
N ALA A 134 9.12 9.79 5.48
CA ALA A 134 7.82 9.20 5.79
C ALA A 134 7.55 9.14 7.31
N LYS A 135 8.58 8.88 8.13
CA LYS A 135 8.49 8.97 9.59
C LYS A 135 8.13 10.37 10.07
N ARG A 136 8.73 11.41 9.49
CA ARG A 136 8.37 12.82 9.80
C ARG A 136 6.94 13.16 9.41
N LEU A 137 6.40 12.48 8.40
CA LEU A 137 5.00 12.57 7.98
C LEU A 137 4.05 11.68 8.79
N GLU A 138 4.55 10.99 9.81
CA GLU A 138 3.77 10.02 10.60
C GLU A 138 3.12 8.92 9.72
N ALA A 139 3.69 8.66 8.54
CA ALA A 139 3.18 7.66 7.61
C ALA A 139 3.45 6.25 8.16
N PRO A 140 2.43 5.37 8.23
CA PRO A 140 2.59 4.02 8.77
C PRO A 140 3.33 3.08 7.82
N SER A 141 3.47 3.45 6.56
CA SER A 141 4.11 2.59 5.55
C SER A 141 4.83 3.36 4.46
N VAL A 142 5.74 2.66 3.81
CA VAL A 142 6.38 3.06 2.56
C VAL A 142 6.20 1.97 1.52
N GLN A 143 6.20 2.33 0.25
CA GLN A 143 6.10 1.35 -0.84
C GLN A 143 6.97 1.72 -2.03
N PHE A 144 7.32 0.72 -2.83
CA PHE A 144 7.97 0.86 -4.14
C PHE A 144 7.79 -0.38 -5.01
N HIS A 145 8.03 -0.23 -6.32
CA HIS A 145 8.23 -1.36 -7.22
C HIS A 145 9.62 -1.97 -7.00
N LEU A 146 9.66 -3.26 -6.63
CA LEU A 146 10.94 -3.94 -6.38
C LEU A 146 11.76 -4.13 -7.66
N GLY A 147 11.10 -4.27 -8.80
CA GLY A 147 11.65 -4.70 -10.09
C GLY A 147 11.37 -6.19 -10.33
N PHE A 148 11.83 -6.71 -11.47
CA PHE A 148 11.66 -8.12 -11.81
C PHE A 148 12.58 -9.01 -10.98
N VAL A 149 12.06 -9.64 -9.95
CA VAL A 149 12.81 -10.61 -9.12
C VAL A 149 13.34 -11.76 -9.98
N PRO A 150 14.61 -12.17 -9.82
CA PRO A 150 15.15 -13.31 -10.56
C PRO A 150 14.34 -14.59 -10.33
N GLU A 151 14.02 -15.33 -11.40
CA GLU A 151 13.21 -16.54 -11.31
C GLU A 151 13.97 -17.72 -10.68
N ASP A 152 15.30 -17.78 -10.87
CA ASP A 152 16.16 -18.79 -10.28
C ASP A 152 16.44 -18.44 -8.80
N THR A 153 15.71 -19.06 -7.90
CA THR A 153 15.85 -18.86 -6.45
C THR A 153 17.19 -19.33 -5.89
N GLU A 154 17.93 -20.14 -6.64
CA GLU A 154 19.28 -20.60 -6.26
C GLU A 154 20.38 -19.68 -6.79
N SER A 155 20.05 -18.67 -7.58
CA SER A 155 21.02 -17.71 -8.09
C SER A 155 21.56 -16.78 -7.00
N GLN A 156 22.77 -16.25 -7.19
CA GLN A 156 23.32 -15.26 -6.28
C GLN A 156 22.52 -13.96 -6.32
N ASP A 157 22.07 -13.57 -7.50
CA ASP A 157 21.29 -12.33 -7.66
C ASP A 157 19.95 -12.38 -6.91
N TYR A 158 19.24 -13.53 -6.94
CA TYR A 158 18.04 -13.72 -6.12
C TYR A 158 18.35 -13.55 -4.62
N ARG A 159 19.41 -14.20 -4.12
CA ARG A 159 19.81 -14.08 -2.70
C ARG A 159 20.17 -12.65 -2.33
N ASP A 160 20.81 -11.90 -3.22
CA ASP A 160 21.18 -10.51 -3.01
C ASP A 160 19.94 -9.60 -2.97
N VAL A 161 18.93 -9.86 -3.84
CA VAL A 161 17.64 -9.15 -3.82
C VAL A 161 16.86 -9.46 -2.55
N VAL A 162 16.83 -10.71 -2.11
CA VAL A 162 16.24 -11.10 -0.82
C VAL A 162 16.92 -10.35 0.34
N GLN A 163 18.26 -10.27 0.33
CA GLN A 163 18.99 -9.61 1.42
C GLN A 163 18.75 -8.10 1.45
N ILE A 164 18.80 -7.41 0.29
CA ILE A 164 18.54 -5.95 0.28
C ILE A 164 17.10 -5.63 0.67
N THR A 165 16.15 -6.52 0.36
CA THR A 165 14.75 -6.36 0.80
C THR A 165 14.62 -6.57 2.31
N ARG A 166 15.39 -7.49 2.91
CA ARG A 166 15.49 -7.62 4.37
C ARG A 166 16.01 -6.36 5.02
N ASP A 167 17.11 -5.81 4.48
CA ASP A 167 17.72 -4.58 4.99
C ASP A 167 16.74 -3.40 4.89
N ALA A 168 15.94 -3.34 3.82
CA ALA A 168 14.87 -2.34 3.67
C ALA A 168 13.77 -2.53 4.73
N CYS A 169 13.30 -3.75 4.94
CA CYS A 169 12.33 -4.06 6.00
C CYS A 169 12.85 -3.70 7.40
N ASP A 170 14.09 -4.03 7.68
CA ASP A 170 14.71 -3.77 8.98
C ASP A 170 14.81 -2.25 9.24
N HIS A 171 15.20 -1.45 8.23
CA HIS A 171 15.25 0.01 8.35
C HIS A 171 13.86 0.63 8.59
N VAL A 172 12.84 0.24 7.82
CA VAL A 172 11.50 0.80 8.00
C VAL A 172 10.88 0.36 9.34
N PHE A 173 11.24 -0.82 9.84
CA PHE A 173 10.82 -1.28 11.16
C PHE A 173 11.36 -0.39 12.29
N GLU A 174 12.62 0.07 12.21
CA GLU A 174 13.20 1.04 13.15
C GLU A 174 12.46 2.38 13.13
N ASN A 175 11.83 2.72 12.02
CA ASN A 175 10.99 3.91 11.88
C ASN A 175 9.52 3.67 12.30
N GLY A 176 9.17 2.47 12.77
CA GLY A 176 7.80 2.12 13.15
C GLY A 176 6.86 1.91 11.96
N GLN A 177 7.42 1.59 10.80
CA GLN A 177 6.70 1.45 9.53
C GLN A 177 6.71 0.00 9.04
N TRP A 178 5.85 -0.29 8.08
CA TRP A 178 5.95 -1.49 7.25
C TRP A 178 6.28 -1.13 5.81
N LEU A 179 6.83 -2.11 5.10
CA LEU A 179 7.15 -2.02 3.68
C LEU A 179 6.07 -2.71 2.87
N ASN A 180 5.52 -2.02 1.86
CA ASN A 180 4.65 -2.62 0.87
C ASN A 180 5.41 -2.76 -0.47
N LEU A 181 5.49 -3.97 -1.00
CA LEU A 181 5.92 -4.17 -2.39
C LEU A 181 4.71 -4.02 -3.31
N GLU A 182 4.85 -3.21 -4.33
CA GLU A 182 3.79 -3.04 -5.32
C GLU A 182 3.85 -4.15 -6.36
N THR A 183 2.69 -4.77 -6.62
CA THR A 183 2.58 -5.86 -7.62
C THR A 183 2.70 -5.35 -9.04
N GLY A 184 3.10 -6.26 -9.93
CA GLY A 184 3.15 -6.02 -11.37
C GLY A 184 4.15 -6.92 -12.10
N GLN A 185 5.35 -7.07 -11.55
CA GLN A 185 6.44 -7.75 -12.24
C GLN A 185 6.51 -9.26 -11.95
N GLU A 186 5.84 -9.75 -10.90
CA GLU A 186 5.87 -11.14 -10.48
C GLU A 186 4.49 -11.80 -10.61
N THR A 187 4.49 -13.11 -10.83
CA THR A 187 3.28 -13.91 -10.65
C THR A 187 2.92 -14.06 -9.17
N GLY A 188 1.66 -14.33 -8.83
CA GLY A 188 1.24 -14.55 -7.44
C GLY A 188 2.07 -15.61 -6.71
N PRO A 189 2.34 -16.80 -7.28
CA PRO A 189 3.21 -17.80 -6.65
C PRO A 189 4.65 -17.33 -6.44
N ALA A 190 5.26 -16.63 -7.41
CA ALA A 190 6.62 -16.11 -7.30
C ALA A 190 6.72 -15.05 -6.19
N LEU A 191 5.76 -14.13 -6.14
CA LEU A 191 5.70 -13.12 -5.08
C LEU A 191 5.52 -13.76 -3.68
N LEU A 192 4.66 -14.76 -3.56
CA LEU A 192 4.48 -15.47 -2.30
C LEU A 192 5.77 -16.18 -1.84
N GLN A 193 6.48 -16.81 -2.78
CA GLN A 193 7.77 -17.43 -2.48
C GLN A 193 8.79 -16.41 -2.02
N PHE A 194 8.91 -15.29 -2.74
CA PHE A 194 9.81 -14.19 -2.39
C PHE A 194 9.52 -13.61 -0.99
N ILE A 195 8.26 -13.35 -0.66
CA ILE A 195 7.85 -12.85 0.67
C ILE A 195 8.28 -13.84 1.77
N ARG A 196 8.09 -15.14 1.55
CA ARG A 196 8.52 -16.19 2.50
C ARG A 196 10.03 -16.23 2.67
N ASP A 197 10.78 -16.07 1.57
CA ASP A 197 12.24 -16.10 1.61
C ASP A 197 12.81 -14.84 2.27
N VAL A 198 12.21 -13.67 2.08
CA VAL A 198 12.55 -12.45 2.83
C VAL A 198 12.29 -12.64 4.32
N ASN A 199 11.21 -13.28 4.69
CA ASN A 199 10.88 -13.65 6.08
C ASN A 199 10.97 -12.46 7.05
N ARG A 200 10.23 -11.37 6.76
CA ARG A 200 10.06 -10.22 7.64
C ARG A 200 8.57 -9.96 7.88
N LEU A 201 8.18 -9.79 9.16
CA LEU A 201 6.78 -9.61 9.55
C LEU A 201 6.18 -8.28 9.12
N ASN A 202 7.03 -7.30 8.83
CA ASN A 202 6.64 -5.98 8.34
C ASN A 202 6.75 -5.83 6.82
N LEU A 203 6.94 -6.96 6.08
CA LEU A 203 6.84 -6.99 4.63
C LEU A 203 5.42 -7.33 4.22
N HIS A 204 4.82 -6.45 3.45
CA HIS A 204 3.45 -6.53 2.95
C HIS A 204 3.38 -6.22 1.46
N VAL A 205 2.17 -6.18 0.93
CA VAL A 205 1.90 -5.95 -0.48
C VAL A 205 0.95 -4.75 -0.64
N ASN A 206 1.29 -3.85 -1.54
CA ASN A 206 0.35 -2.97 -2.21
C ASN A 206 -0.11 -3.68 -3.49
N PHE A 207 -1.35 -4.13 -3.51
CA PHE A 207 -1.84 -4.94 -4.62
C PHE A 207 -2.44 -4.05 -5.72
N ASP A 208 -1.75 -3.96 -6.86
CA ASP A 208 -2.25 -3.33 -8.09
C ASP A 208 -2.61 -4.43 -9.10
N PRO A 209 -3.91 -4.67 -9.35
CA PRO A 209 -4.34 -5.69 -10.30
C PRO A 209 -4.02 -5.34 -11.74
N ALA A 210 -4.05 -4.05 -12.09
CA ALA A 210 -3.81 -3.59 -13.46
C ALA A 210 -2.35 -3.73 -13.85
N ASN A 211 -1.41 -3.51 -12.93
CA ASN A 211 0.01 -3.69 -13.22
C ASN A 211 0.33 -5.12 -13.67
N MET A 212 -0.32 -6.14 -13.10
CA MET A 212 -0.13 -7.53 -13.54
C MET A 212 -0.56 -7.73 -15.00
N ILE A 213 -1.65 -7.08 -15.42
CA ILE A 213 -2.13 -7.08 -16.81
C ILE A 213 -1.18 -6.31 -17.72
N LEU A 214 -0.76 -5.12 -17.29
CA LEU A 214 0.16 -4.25 -18.02
C LEU A 214 1.49 -4.94 -18.31
N TYR A 215 2.07 -5.60 -17.32
CA TYR A 215 3.31 -6.36 -17.45
C TYR A 215 3.13 -7.76 -18.06
N GLY A 216 1.90 -8.28 -18.07
CA GLY A 216 1.63 -9.63 -18.57
C GLY A 216 2.10 -10.75 -17.64
N CYS A 217 2.01 -10.53 -16.30
CA CYS A 217 2.55 -11.43 -15.27
C CYS A 217 1.49 -12.29 -14.58
N GLY A 218 0.38 -12.60 -15.23
CA GLY A 218 -0.63 -13.53 -14.75
C GLY A 218 -1.97 -12.87 -14.37
N GLU A 219 -2.94 -13.72 -14.02
CA GLU A 219 -4.30 -13.29 -13.71
C GLU A 219 -4.37 -12.63 -12.32
N PRO A 220 -4.76 -11.34 -12.22
CA PRO A 220 -4.67 -10.61 -10.96
C PRO A 220 -5.56 -11.18 -9.85
N ASN A 221 -6.78 -11.65 -10.15
CA ASN A 221 -7.66 -12.16 -9.12
C ASN A 221 -7.19 -13.51 -8.55
N GLU A 222 -6.52 -14.34 -9.37
CA GLU A 222 -5.87 -15.57 -8.88
C GLU A 222 -4.66 -15.22 -8.00
N ALA A 223 -3.84 -14.25 -8.43
CA ALA A 223 -2.71 -13.78 -7.63
C ALA A 223 -3.16 -13.20 -6.29
N LEU A 224 -4.24 -12.41 -6.26
CA LEU A 224 -4.81 -11.86 -5.03
C LEU A 224 -5.23 -12.96 -4.05
N GLN A 225 -5.83 -14.06 -4.51
CA GLN A 225 -6.16 -15.21 -3.66
C GLN A 225 -4.91 -15.82 -3.02
N ILE A 226 -3.78 -15.83 -3.75
CA ILE A 226 -2.52 -16.42 -3.28
C ILE A 226 -1.83 -15.54 -2.23
N VAL A 227 -1.74 -14.22 -2.48
CA VAL A 227 -1.00 -13.29 -1.62
C VAL A 227 -1.86 -12.47 -0.67
N GLY A 228 -3.18 -12.65 -0.69
CA GLY A 228 -4.15 -11.76 -0.04
C GLY A 228 -3.91 -11.49 1.44
N THR A 229 -3.40 -12.48 2.19
CA THR A 229 -3.07 -12.30 3.61
C THR A 229 -1.92 -11.31 3.88
N PHE A 230 -1.13 -10.99 2.86
CA PHE A 230 -0.04 -10.01 2.93
C PHE A 230 -0.47 -8.62 2.42
N VAL A 231 -1.65 -8.49 1.79
CA VAL A 231 -2.12 -7.23 1.24
C VAL A 231 -2.54 -6.27 2.36
N ARG A 232 -1.94 -5.08 2.39
CA ARG A 232 -2.26 -4.00 3.35
C ARG A 232 -2.67 -2.71 2.67
N SER A 233 -2.45 -2.63 1.37
CA SER A 233 -2.89 -1.54 0.51
C SER A 233 -3.24 -2.08 -0.86
N THR A 234 -4.04 -1.34 -1.63
CA THR A 234 -4.36 -1.72 -3.00
C THR A 234 -4.54 -0.50 -3.87
N HIS A 235 -4.14 -0.62 -5.14
CA HIS A 235 -4.47 0.35 -6.15
C HIS A 235 -5.72 -0.06 -6.92
N CYS A 236 -6.64 0.86 -7.06
CA CYS A 236 -7.81 0.76 -7.92
C CYS A 236 -7.46 1.34 -9.29
N LYS A 237 -6.90 0.50 -10.12
CA LYS A 237 -6.44 0.76 -11.48
C LYS A 237 -6.96 -0.36 -12.39
N ASP A 238 -7.17 -0.09 -13.66
CA ASP A 238 -7.68 -1.06 -14.61
C ASP A 238 -6.92 -1.01 -15.92
N ALA A 239 -6.80 -2.15 -16.58
CA ALA A 239 -6.04 -2.28 -17.81
C ALA A 239 -6.62 -3.34 -18.73
N ARG A 240 -6.25 -3.29 -20.01
CA ARG A 240 -6.49 -4.34 -21.01
C ARG A 240 -5.19 -5.04 -21.34
N TRP A 241 -5.30 -6.34 -21.56
CA TRP A 241 -4.19 -7.15 -22.01
C TRP A 241 -3.67 -6.67 -23.35
N SER A 242 -2.36 -6.70 -23.52
CA SER A 242 -1.75 -6.57 -24.85
C SER A 242 -2.00 -7.82 -25.69
N SER A 243 -1.78 -7.71 -26.99
CA SER A 243 -1.80 -8.88 -27.89
C SER A 243 -0.62 -9.83 -27.67
N ASN A 244 0.42 -9.40 -26.95
CA ASN A 244 1.60 -10.17 -26.62
C ASN A 244 2.05 -9.90 -25.17
N PRO A 245 1.32 -10.44 -24.16
CA PRO A 245 1.61 -10.21 -22.74
C PRO A 245 3.04 -10.63 -22.38
N GLY A 246 3.68 -9.86 -21.50
CA GLY A 246 5.08 -10.08 -21.09
C GLY A 246 6.13 -9.53 -22.05
N GLN A 247 5.74 -9.14 -23.26
CA GLN A 247 6.62 -8.56 -24.30
C GLN A 247 6.22 -7.12 -24.64
N GLN A 248 4.93 -6.85 -24.61
CA GLN A 248 4.35 -5.54 -24.90
C GLN A 248 3.46 -5.11 -23.75
N TRP A 249 3.48 -3.80 -23.46
CA TRP A 249 2.60 -3.21 -22.47
C TRP A 249 1.13 -3.48 -22.79
N GLY A 250 0.36 -3.82 -21.79
CA GLY A 250 -1.08 -3.63 -21.79
C GLY A 250 -1.46 -2.15 -21.89
N GLU A 251 -2.74 -1.86 -21.92
CA GLU A 251 -3.28 -0.50 -21.98
C GLU A 251 -4.01 -0.16 -20.69
N GLU A 252 -3.57 0.88 -19.96
CA GLU A 252 -4.33 1.41 -18.84
C GLU A 252 -5.61 2.07 -19.33
N VAL A 253 -6.74 1.72 -18.72
CA VAL A 253 -8.06 2.23 -19.08
C VAL A 253 -8.79 2.78 -17.85
N LEU A 254 -9.95 3.44 -18.05
CA LEU A 254 -10.78 3.90 -16.96
C LEU A 254 -11.21 2.72 -16.07
N PHE A 255 -11.11 2.87 -14.79
CA PHE A 255 -11.47 1.81 -13.82
C PHE A 255 -12.88 1.28 -14.05
N GLY A 256 -13.01 -0.03 -14.17
CA GLY A 256 -14.24 -0.74 -14.51
C GLY A 256 -14.51 -0.94 -15.99
N THR A 257 -13.56 -0.56 -16.88
CA THR A 257 -13.71 -0.74 -18.35
C THR A 257 -12.66 -1.65 -18.98
N GLY A 258 -11.76 -2.19 -18.16
CA GLY A 258 -10.69 -3.10 -18.55
C GLY A 258 -10.97 -4.57 -18.22
N ASP A 259 -9.89 -5.32 -18.09
CA ASP A 259 -9.89 -6.77 -17.93
C ASP A 259 -9.67 -7.22 -16.47
N VAL A 260 -9.50 -6.31 -15.51
CA VAL A 260 -9.29 -6.63 -14.07
C VAL A 260 -10.48 -7.38 -13.47
N ASN A 261 -11.70 -7.25 -14.03
CA ASN A 261 -12.93 -7.72 -13.40
C ASN A 261 -13.10 -7.16 -11.97
N VAL A 262 -13.26 -5.84 -11.89
CA VAL A 262 -13.27 -5.09 -10.62
C VAL A 262 -14.32 -5.57 -9.60
N GLY A 263 -15.43 -6.18 -10.07
CA GLY A 263 -16.44 -6.80 -9.20
C GLY A 263 -15.89 -8.03 -8.48
N LEU A 264 -15.17 -8.89 -9.19
CA LEU A 264 -14.48 -10.05 -8.62
C LEU A 264 -13.33 -9.61 -7.73
N PHE A 265 -12.55 -8.59 -8.14
CA PHE A 265 -11.46 -8.02 -7.36
C PHE A 265 -11.91 -7.59 -5.96
N LEU A 266 -12.96 -6.76 -5.86
CA LEU A 266 -13.48 -6.32 -4.56
C LEU A 266 -14.08 -7.48 -3.74
N LYS A 267 -14.71 -8.45 -4.40
CA LYS A 267 -15.20 -9.65 -3.74
C LYS A 267 -14.05 -10.46 -3.15
N THR A 268 -12.97 -10.67 -3.91
CA THR A 268 -11.79 -11.40 -3.46
C THR A 268 -11.09 -10.66 -2.32
N LEU A 269 -10.95 -9.33 -2.37
CA LEU A 269 -10.43 -8.53 -1.25
C LEU A 269 -11.22 -8.81 0.05
N ARG A 270 -12.54 -8.89 -0.02
CA ARG A 270 -13.36 -9.23 1.15
C ARG A 270 -13.12 -10.66 1.62
N GLU A 271 -13.04 -11.62 0.70
CA GLU A 271 -12.83 -13.05 1.01
C GLU A 271 -11.47 -13.29 1.69
N VAL A 272 -10.43 -12.55 1.32
CA VAL A 272 -9.10 -12.64 1.96
C VAL A 272 -9.00 -11.83 3.26
N GLY A 273 -10.07 -11.13 3.66
CA GLY A 273 -10.12 -10.36 4.91
C GLY A 273 -9.39 -9.01 4.83
N TYR A 274 -9.29 -8.41 3.65
CA TYR A 274 -8.69 -7.10 3.48
C TYR A 274 -9.47 -6.02 4.23
N ASP A 275 -8.77 -5.15 4.93
CA ASP A 275 -9.32 -4.05 5.75
C ASP A 275 -8.69 -2.67 5.46
N GLY A 276 -7.81 -2.60 4.46
CA GLY A 276 -7.10 -1.39 4.09
C GLY A 276 -7.88 -0.45 3.13
N PRO A 277 -7.22 0.63 2.67
CA PRO A 277 -7.83 1.63 1.79
C PRO A 277 -7.91 1.18 0.33
N LEU A 278 -8.90 1.68 -0.40
CA LEU A 278 -8.99 1.60 -1.86
C LEU A 278 -8.38 2.86 -2.48
N ILE A 279 -7.15 2.79 -2.93
CA ILE A 279 -6.41 3.93 -3.48
C ILE A 279 -6.53 3.96 -5.00
N ILE A 280 -7.10 5.03 -5.53
CA ILE A 280 -7.21 5.21 -6.98
C ILE A 280 -5.85 5.66 -7.51
N GLU A 281 -5.31 4.88 -8.43
CA GLU A 281 -4.20 5.27 -9.27
C GLU A 281 -4.69 5.45 -10.71
N ARG A 282 -4.36 6.58 -11.31
CA ARG A 282 -4.68 6.92 -12.70
C ARG A 282 -3.54 7.69 -13.32
N GLU A 283 -2.84 7.06 -14.26
CA GLU A 283 -1.67 7.62 -14.93
C GLU A 283 -2.01 8.18 -16.33
N ASN A 284 -3.20 8.76 -16.47
CA ASN A 284 -3.64 9.34 -17.73
C ASN A 284 -2.66 10.38 -18.26
N LYS A 285 -2.16 10.16 -19.48
CA LYS A 285 -1.20 11.03 -20.15
C LYS A 285 -1.86 12.17 -20.97
N GLU A 286 -3.20 12.23 -21.04
CA GLU A 286 -3.89 13.17 -21.91
C GLU A 286 -3.88 14.60 -21.36
N SER A 287 -4.39 14.80 -20.14
CA SER A 287 -4.33 16.10 -19.44
C SER A 287 -4.65 15.98 -17.95
N PRO A 288 -4.13 16.87 -17.10
CA PRO A 288 -4.47 16.90 -15.67
C PRO A 288 -5.98 17.06 -15.40
N ALA A 289 -6.68 17.83 -16.21
CA ALA A 289 -8.13 18.02 -16.09
C ALA A 289 -8.90 16.72 -16.36
N LYS A 290 -8.50 15.96 -17.38
CA LYS A 290 -9.11 14.67 -17.69
C LYS A 290 -8.80 13.64 -16.60
N GLN A 291 -7.55 13.59 -16.12
CA GLN A 291 -7.17 12.74 -15.00
C GLN A 291 -8.04 13.00 -13.76
N TYR A 292 -8.23 14.28 -13.40
CA TYR A 292 -9.07 14.67 -12.27
C TYR A 292 -10.54 14.24 -12.46
N GLU A 293 -11.09 14.41 -13.64
CA GLU A 293 -12.46 13.98 -13.97
C GLU A 293 -12.63 12.47 -13.88
N GLU A 294 -11.67 11.71 -14.42
CA GLU A 294 -11.68 10.22 -14.38
C GLU A 294 -11.54 9.69 -12.96
N ILE A 295 -10.68 10.30 -12.13
CA ILE A 295 -10.58 9.95 -10.71
C ILE A 295 -11.89 10.23 -9.99
N ARG A 296 -12.55 11.34 -10.22
CA ARG A 296 -13.89 11.63 -9.66
C ARG A 296 -14.94 10.58 -10.06
N LYS A 297 -14.96 10.17 -11.31
CA LYS A 297 -15.85 9.08 -11.78
C LYS A 297 -15.54 7.77 -11.07
N THR A 298 -14.26 7.47 -10.90
CA THR A 298 -13.81 6.26 -10.20
C THR A 298 -14.20 6.27 -8.73
N ILE A 299 -14.10 7.42 -8.04
CA ILE A 299 -14.57 7.56 -6.64
C ILE A 299 -16.05 7.18 -6.54
N GLU A 300 -16.91 7.76 -7.37
CA GLU A 300 -18.34 7.48 -7.33
C GLU A 300 -18.67 6.01 -7.69
N TYR A 301 -17.94 5.44 -8.65
CA TYR A 301 -18.10 4.04 -9.01
C TYR A 301 -17.65 3.09 -7.87
N LEU A 302 -16.52 3.38 -7.23
CA LEU A 302 -16.04 2.60 -6.07
C LEU A 302 -17.00 2.68 -4.87
N LYS A 303 -17.59 3.84 -4.58
CA LYS A 303 -18.63 3.96 -3.53
C LYS A 303 -19.79 3.03 -3.79
N GLN A 304 -20.26 2.94 -5.05
CA GLN A 304 -21.37 2.04 -5.43
C GLN A 304 -20.98 0.57 -5.33
N LEU A 305 -19.78 0.21 -5.80
CA LEU A 305 -19.30 -1.18 -5.73
C LEU A 305 -19.08 -1.62 -4.28
N ARG A 306 -18.42 -0.78 -3.46
CA ARG A 306 -18.20 -1.02 -2.04
C ARG A 306 -19.53 -1.27 -1.30
N ALA A 307 -20.53 -0.41 -1.53
CA ALA A 307 -21.86 -0.60 -0.94
C ALA A 307 -22.47 -1.94 -1.33
N LYS A 308 -22.32 -2.39 -2.58
CA LYS A 308 -22.80 -3.71 -3.02
C LYS A 308 -22.06 -4.85 -2.33
N VAL A 309 -20.74 -4.72 -2.16
CA VAL A 309 -19.91 -5.75 -1.52
C VAL A 309 -20.33 -5.95 -0.05
N PHE A 310 -20.57 -4.87 0.70
CA PHE A 310 -20.88 -4.95 2.13
C PHE A 310 -22.38 -5.16 2.43
N ASN A 311 -23.29 -4.80 1.55
CA ASN A 311 -24.76 -4.93 1.76
C ASN A 311 -25.36 -6.25 1.26
N ARG A 312 -24.58 -7.11 0.61
CA ARG A 312 -25.06 -8.46 0.21
C ARG A 312 -24.55 -9.49 1.20
N PRO A 313 -25.44 -10.26 1.88
CA PRO A 313 -25.02 -11.49 2.52
C PRO A 313 -24.42 -12.43 1.46
N PHE A 314 -23.28 -13.03 1.76
CA PHE A 314 -22.70 -14.10 0.93
C PHE A 314 -23.49 -15.38 1.06
#